data_425e0b5398cc95c53be753bfc9e5c3c1
#
_entry.id   425e0b5398cc95c53be753bfc9e5c3c1
#
_cell.length_a   1.000
_cell.length_b   1.000
_cell.length_c   1.000
_cell.angle_alpha   90.00
_cell.angle_beta   90.00
_cell.angle_gamma   90.00
#
_symmetry.space_group_name_H-M   'P 1'
#
loop_
_entity.id
_entity.type
_entity.pdbx_description
1 polymer ?
#
loop_
_entity_poly.entity_id
_entity_poly.type
_entity_poly.pdbx_seq_one_letter_code
_entity_poly.pdbx_strand_id
1 'polypeptide(L)'
;MADARDTLASYLRPFGLDAQDVIDAAWTFVQANPGLADNQELIVDSTRNTTTYKNRFAGNAARVAKGLPELTPGAYLQYEEAYRQKLRSSGMPIGFYDSQQDLARFIGNDTDPDELKQRIDQGYKAVKDADPQIVAEMKRLYMVDDASLAAFFIDPEKSKDIVLRQAQAAQIAAQAQTQAEMRLSAQEAEGLAQQGITSAQARQGFGSLSASRELFETTMAGEEEITRQEQISGALG
;
A
#
# COMPACT_ATOMS: atom_id res chain seq x y z
N MET A 1 -27.25 -7.46 -37.37
CA MET A 1 -26.61 -6.27 -36.72
C MET A 1 -26.22 -6.53 -35.25
N ALA A 2 -27.03 -7.26 -34.46
CA ALA A 2 -26.61 -7.66 -33.09
C ALA A 2 -25.35 -8.55 -33.13
N ASP A 3 -25.31 -9.54 -34.02
CA ASP A 3 -24.19 -10.49 -34.15
C ASP A 3 -22.82 -9.81 -34.41
N ALA A 4 -22.79 -8.77 -35.25
CA ALA A 4 -21.52 -8.08 -35.55
C ALA A 4 -21.01 -7.22 -34.38
N ARG A 5 -21.90 -6.60 -33.62
CA ARG A 5 -21.52 -5.86 -32.37
C ARG A 5 -21.08 -6.81 -31.25
N ASP A 6 -21.74 -7.99 -31.17
CA ASP A 6 -21.35 -9.03 -30.20
C ASP A 6 -19.97 -9.61 -30.57
N THR A 7 -19.65 -9.72 -31.85
CA THR A 7 -18.31 -10.10 -32.32
C THR A 7 -17.27 -9.06 -31.91
N LEU A 8 -17.55 -7.75 -32.13
CA LEU A 8 -16.64 -6.68 -31.66
C LEU A 8 -16.45 -6.71 -30.17
N ALA A 9 -17.52 -6.86 -29.38
CA ALA A 9 -17.43 -7.00 -27.93
C ALA A 9 -16.55 -8.19 -27.52
N SER A 10 -16.62 -9.31 -28.26
CA SER A 10 -15.77 -10.48 -27.98
C SER A 10 -14.28 -10.20 -28.21
N TYR A 11 -13.93 -9.37 -29.21
CA TYR A 11 -12.55 -8.95 -29.49
C TYR A 11 -12.02 -7.96 -28.46
N LEU A 12 -12.88 -7.10 -27.91
CA LEU A 12 -12.52 -6.03 -26.98
C LEU A 12 -12.45 -6.51 -25.52
N ARG A 13 -13.24 -7.53 -25.19
CA ARG A 13 -13.35 -8.09 -23.83
C ARG A 13 -12.02 -8.53 -23.21
N PRO A 14 -11.08 -9.20 -23.92
CA PRO A 14 -9.79 -9.57 -23.37
C PRO A 14 -8.97 -8.38 -22.85
N PHE A 15 -9.25 -7.18 -23.37
CA PHE A 15 -8.60 -5.94 -22.96
C PHE A 15 -9.37 -5.19 -21.86
N GLY A 16 -10.55 -5.69 -21.44
CA GLY A 16 -11.46 -5.00 -20.54
C GLY A 16 -12.15 -3.79 -21.18
N LEU A 17 -12.42 -3.87 -22.47
CA LEU A 17 -12.95 -2.80 -23.32
C LEU A 17 -14.35 -3.15 -23.90
N ASP A 18 -15.18 -3.83 -23.13
CA ASP A 18 -16.52 -4.29 -23.57
C ASP A 18 -17.67 -3.34 -23.17
N ALA A 19 -17.35 -2.10 -22.79
CA ALA A 19 -18.35 -1.08 -22.51
C ALA A 19 -18.95 -0.45 -23.78
N GLN A 20 -20.15 0.12 -23.67
CA GLN A 20 -20.93 0.60 -24.79
C GLN A 20 -20.22 1.68 -25.61
N ASP A 21 -19.54 2.65 -24.94
CA ASP A 21 -18.80 3.73 -25.61
C ASP A 21 -17.66 3.18 -26.49
N VAL A 22 -17.04 2.09 -26.07
CA VAL A 22 -15.96 1.42 -26.82
C VAL A 22 -16.54 0.63 -28.00
N ILE A 23 -17.62 -0.12 -27.77
CA ILE A 23 -18.29 -0.90 -28.83
C ILE A 23 -18.81 0.03 -29.93
N ASP A 24 -19.37 1.18 -29.57
CA ASP A 24 -19.87 2.15 -30.53
C ASP A 24 -18.74 2.82 -31.33
N ALA A 25 -17.61 3.12 -30.71
CA ALA A 25 -16.43 3.62 -31.41
C ALA A 25 -15.86 2.60 -32.38
N ALA A 26 -15.68 1.36 -31.95
CA ALA A 26 -15.20 0.25 -32.76
C ALA A 26 -16.17 -0.03 -33.95
N TRP A 27 -17.47 -0.02 -33.70
CA TRP A 27 -18.48 -0.19 -34.73
C TRP A 27 -18.41 0.93 -35.78
N THR A 28 -18.30 2.19 -35.34
CA THR A 28 -18.15 3.34 -36.25
C THR A 28 -16.91 3.19 -37.15
N PHE A 29 -15.80 2.72 -36.57
CA PHE A 29 -14.56 2.48 -37.31
C PHE A 29 -14.75 1.38 -38.37
N VAL A 30 -15.33 0.24 -38.01
CA VAL A 30 -15.56 -0.89 -38.93
C VAL A 30 -16.53 -0.52 -40.05
N GLN A 31 -17.60 0.26 -39.77
CA GLN A 31 -18.51 0.75 -40.80
C GLN A 31 -17.80 1.68 -41.80
N ALA A 32 -16.89 2.51 -41.35
CA ALA A 32 -16.11 3.39 -42.20
C ALA A 32 -15.00 2.64 -42.98
N ASN A 33 -14.54 1.48 -42.46
CA ASN A 33 -13.42 0.71 -42.99
C ASN A 33 -13.77 -0.80 -43.09
N PRO A 34 -14.71 -1.23 -43.95
CA PRO A 34 -15.17 -2.63 -43.97
C PRO A 34 -14.06 -3.65 -44.23
N GLY A 35 -13.02 -3.27 -45.00
CA GLY A 35 -11.88 -4.13 -45.26
C GLY A 35 -10.92 -4.34 -44.08
N LEU A 36 -11.14 -3.67 -42.96
CA LEU A 36 -10.33 -3.75 -41.72
C LEU A 36 -11.10 -4.39 -40.56
N ALA A 37 -12.29 -4.96 -40.85
CA ALA A 37 -13.17 -5.53 -39.83
C ALA A 37 -12.55 -6.71 -39.05
N ASP A 38 -11.56 -7.40 -39.63
CA ASP A 38 -10.86 -8.51 -39.01
C ASP A 38 -9.53 -8.09 -38.34
N ASN A 39 -9.15 -6.82 -38.46
CA ASN A 39 -7.92 -6.31 -37.85
C ASN A 39 -8.15 -5.86 -36.41
N GLN A 40 -7.96 -6.78 -35.45
CA GLN A 40 -8.17 -6.53 -34.02
C GLN A 40 -7.37 -5.37 -33.49
N GLU A 41 -6.12 -5.19 -33.92
CA GLU A 41 -5.24 -4.12 -33.43
C GLU A 41 -5.79 -2.74 -33.81
N LEU A 42 -6.20 -2.55 -35.06
CA LEU A 42 -6.79 -1.29 -35.51
C LEU A 42 -8.17 -1.04 -34.89
N ILE A 43 -8.96 -2.08 -34.64
CA ILE A 43 -10.23 -1.97 -33.93
C ILE A 43 -9.99 -1.47 -32.49
N VAL A 44 -9.06 -2.08 -31.77
CA VAL A 44 -8.71 -1.64 -30.41
C VAL A 44 -8.15 -0.21 -30.42
N ASP A 45 -7.29 0.11 -31.39
CA ASP A 45 -6.71 1.46 -31.52
C ASP A 45 -7.78 2.54 -31.79
N SER A 46 -8.81 2.21 -32.58
CA SER A 46 -9.92 3.14 -32.87
C SER A 46 -10.69 3.58 -31.63
N THR A 47 -10.59 2.83 -30.53
CA THR A 47 -11.28 3.09 -29.27
C THR A 47 -10.51 4.00 -28.31
N ARG A 48 -9.28 4.39 -28.62
CA ARG A 48 -8.36 5.16 -27.73
C ARG A 48 -8.96 6.44 -27.14
N ASN A 49 -9.86 7.08 -27.85
CA ASN A 49 -10.46 8.35 -27.41
C ASN A 49 -11.64 8.16 -26.46
N THR A 50 -12.13 6.95 -26.26
CA THR A 50 -13.24 6.67 -25.36
C THR A 50 -12.82 6.84 -23.89
N THR A 51 -13.80 7.15 -23.03
CA THR A 51 -13.57 7.27 -21.58
C THR A 51 -13.15 5.93 -20.98
N THR A 52 -13.80 4.86 -21.40
CA THR A 52 -13.47 3.50 -20.91
C THR A 52 -12.03 3.12 -21.25
N TYR A 53 -11.55 3.38 -22.49
CA TYR A 53 -10.16 3.09 -22.86
C TYR A 53 -9.18 3.88 -22.00
N LYS A 54 -9.40 5.18 -21.84
CA LYS A 54 -8.53 6.05 -21.01
C LYS A 54 -8.47 5.60 -19.56
N ASN A 55 -9.60 5.20 -19.00
CA ASN A 55 -9.67 4.69 -17.63
C ASN A 55 -8.99 3.33 -17.51
N ARG A 56 -9.18 2.44 -18.51
CA ARG A 56 -8.59 1.09 -18.51
C ARG A 56 -7.06 1.15 -18.56
N PHE A 57 -6.51 2.06 -19.35
CA PHE A 57 -5.07 2.24 -19.57
C PHE A 57 -4.54 3.55 -18.95
N ALA A 58 -5.06 3.89 -17.76
CA ALA A 58 -4.76 5.18 -17.10
C ALA A 58 -3.25 5.44 -16.87
N GLY A 59 -2.45 4.38 -16.71
CA GLY A 59 -0.99 4.51 -16.59
C GLY A 59 -0.32 5.14 -17.81
N ASN A 60 -0.90 4.98 -19.02
CA ASN A 60 -0.36 5.57 -20.23
C ASN A 60 -0.37 7.11 -20.20
N ALA A 61 -1.40 7.72 -19.64
CA ALA A 61 -1.45 9.18 -19.50
C ALA A 61 -0.28 9.71 -18.66
N ALA A 62 0.06 9.02 -17.56
CA ALA A 62 1.19 9.40 -16.72
C ALA A 62 2.55 9.15 -17.42
N ARG A 63 2.67 8.10 -18.24
CA ARG A 63 3.86 7.85 -19.08
C ARG A 63 4.08 8.99 -20.06
N VAL A 64 3.05 9.36 -20.83
CA VAL A 64 3.12 10.46 -21.79
C VAL A 64 3.48 11.78 -21.13
N ALA A 65 2.90 12.08 -19.96
CA ALA A 65 3.25 13.29 -19.20
C ALA A 65 4.72 13.34 -18.77
N LYS A 66 5.40 12.18 -18.68
CA LYS A 66 6.84 12.06 -18.40
C LYS A 66 7.70 11.95 -19.66
N GLY A 67 7.12 12.09 -20.85
CA GLY A 67 7.83 11.96 -22.14
C GLY A 67 8.12 10.51 -22.53
N LEU A 68 7.47 9.52 -21.89
CA LEU A 68 7.60 8.10 -22.23
C LEU A 68 6.55 7.71 -23.27
N PRO A 69 6.82 6.73 -24.14
CA PRO A 69 5.82 6.24 -25.08
C PRO A 69 4.68 5.53 -24.39
N GLU A 70 3.49 5.61 -24.97
CA GLU A 70 2.37 4.77 -24.57
C GLU A 70 2.68 3.30 -24.81
N LEU A 71 2.23 2.46 -23.88
CA LEU A 71 2.21 1.01 -24.10
C LEU A 71 1.00 0.63 -24.95
N THR A 72 1.19 -0.29 -25.87
CA THR A 72 0.05 -0.93 -26.56
C THR A 72 -0.82 -1.67 -25.54
N PRO A 73 -2.12 -1.87 -25.79
CA PRO A 73 -2.99 -2.62 -24.89
C PRO A 73 -2.43 -4.00 -24.51
N GLY A 74 -1.86 -4.73 -25.46
CA GLY A 74 -1.22 -6.01 -25.19
C GLY A 74 0.00 -5.90 -24.26
N ALA A 75 0.90 -4.95 -24.50
CA ALA A 75 2.05 -4.70 -23.64
C ALA A 75 1.62 -4.25 -22.23
N TYR A 76 0.58 -3.42 -22.13
CA TYR A 76 0.04 -2.98 -20.85
C TYR A 76 -0.47 -4.16 -20.02
N LEU A 77 -1.22 -5.07 -20.62
CA LEU A 77 -1.71 -6.28 -19.94
C LEU A 77 -0.56 -7.21 -19.51
N GLN A 78 0.49 -7.32 -20.33
CA GLN A 78 1.68 -8.09 -19.96
C GLN A 78 2.38 -7.51 -18.72
N TYR A 79 2.50 -6.19 -18.62
CA TYR A 79 3.03 -5.53 -17.44
C TYR A 79 2.14 -5.78 -16.21
N GLU A 80 0.82 -5.62 -16.34
CA GLU A 80 -0.10 -5.90 -15.23
C GLU A 80 0.05 -7.34 -14.71
N GLU A 81 0.12 -8.31 -15.62
CA GLU A 81 0.28 -9.73 -15.24
C GLU A 81 1.66 -9.98 -14.60
N ALA A 82 2.72 -9.38 -15.13
CA ALA A 82 4.06 -9.48 -14.55
C ALA A 82 4.10 -8.92 -13.12
N TYR A 83 3.48 -7.77 -12.87
CA TYR A 83 3.39 -7.21 -11.51
C TYR A 83 2.61 -8.13 -10.58
N ARG A 84 1.44 -8.65 -11.00
CA ARG A 84 0.67 -9.59 -10.18
C ARG A 84 1.47 -10.85 -9.83
N GLN A 85 2.20 -11.40 -10.81
CA GLN A 85 3.08 -12.55 -10.57
C GLN A 85 4.20 -12.23 -9.58
N LYS A 86 4.85 -11.05 -9.69
CA LYS A 86 5.89 -10.63 -8.73
C LYS A 86 5.32 -10.46 -7.33
N LEU A 87 4.16 -9.80 -7.19
CA LEU A 87 3.48 -9.64 -5.90
C LEU A 87 3.15 -11.00 -5.27
N ARG A 88 2.53 -11.92 -6.03
CA ARG A 88 2.16 -13.26 -5.54
C ARG A 88 3.36 -14.13 -5.20
N SER A 89 4.37 -14.17 -6.08
CA SER A 89 5.59 -14.95 -5.84
C SER A 89 6.39 -14.46 -4.64
N SER A 90 6.19 -13.19 -4.25
CA SER A 90 6.79 -12.59 -3.06
C SER A 90 5.92 -12.71 -1.82
N GLY A 91 4.82 -13.47 -1.86
CA GLY A 91 3.95 -13.70 -0.70
C GLY A 91 2.96 -12.59 -0.41
N MET A 92 2.81 -11.59 -1.29
CA MET A 92 1.81 -10.52 -1.10
C MET A 92 0.40 -11.09 -1.21
N PRO A 93 -0.51 -10.78 -0.27
CA PRO A 93 -1.89 -11.25 -0.33
C PRO A 93 -2.62 -10.71 -1.56
N ILE A 94 -3.62 -11.49 -2.02
CA ILE A 94 -4.52 -11.04 -3.09
C ILE A 94 -5.30 -9.80 -2.61
N GLY A 95 -5.45 -8.81 -3.48
CA GLY A 95 -6.07 -7.51 -3.15
C GLY A 95 -5.09 -6.48 -2.61
N PHE A 96 -3.82 -6.87 -2.42
CA PHE A 96 -2.81 -5.97 -1.91
C PHE A 96 -1.91 -5.43 -3.04
N TYR A 97 -2.00 -4.16 -3.33
CA TYR A 97 -1.28 -3.46 -4.41
C TYR A 97 -1.47 -4.08 -5.83
N ASP A 98 -2.49 -4.89 -6.03
CA ASP A 98 -2.82 -5.52 -7.31
C ASP A 98 -4.11 -4.97 -7.94
N SER A 99 -4.68 -3.90 -7.38
CA SER A 99 -5.80 -3.19 -7.99
C SER A 99 -5.40 -2.55 -9.33
N GLN A 100 -6.36 -2.36 -10.21
CA GLN A 100 -6.10 -1.70 -11.50
C GLN A 100 -5.43 -0.33 -11.34
N GLN A 101 -5.79 0.43 -10.31
CA GLN A 101 -5.17 1.74 -10.01
C GLN A 101 -3.71 1.60 -9.56
N ASP A 102 -3.41 0.61 -8.73
CA ASP A 102 -2.04 0.36 -8.27
C ASP A 102 -1.14 -0.03 -9.44
N LEU A 103 -1.61 -0.93 -10.30
CA LEU A 103 -0.88 -1.36 -11.48
C LEU A 103 -0.71 -0.21 -12.49
N ALA A 104 -1.74 0.60 -12.70
CA ALA A 104 -1.65 1.80 -13.53
C ALA A 104 -0.60 2.79 -13.01
N ARG A 105 -0.43 2.90 -11.69
CA ARG A 105 0.59 3.75 -11.09
C ARG A 105 2.00 3.19 -11.29
N PHE A 106 2.21 1.89 -11.13
CA PHE A 106 3.50 1.26 -11.45
C PHE A 106 3.87 1.49 -12.92
N ILE A 107 2.94 1.26 -13.85
CA ILE A 107 3.11 1.49 -15.28
C ILE A 107 3.40 2.98 -15.55
N GLY A 108 2.63 3.88 -14.98
CA GLY A 108 2.79 5.33 -15.13
C GLY A 108 4.11 5.87 -14.56
N ASN A 109 4.68 5.17 -13.57
CA ASN A 109 5.99 5.49 -13.00
C ASN A 109 7.14 4.79 -13.72
N ASP A 110 6.86 4.03 -14.77
CA ASP A 110 7.85 3.22 -15.51
C ASP A 110 8.61 2.25 -14.59
N THR A 111 7.95 1.78 -13.55
CA THR A 111 8.54 0.81 -12.62
C THR A 111 8.68 -0.53 -13.33
N ASP A 112 9.88 -1.07 -13.43
CA ASP A 112 10.09 -2.40 -13.98
C ASP A 112 9.56 -3.48 -13.02
N PRO A 113 8.93 -4.59 -13.49
CA PRO A 113 8.49 -5.67 -12.63
C PRO A 113 9.60 -6.29 -11.77
N ASP A 114 10.84 -6.34 -12.26
CA ASP A 114 11.98 -6.81 -11.46
C ASP A 114 12.43 -5.77 -10.42
N GLU A 115 12.31 -4.48 -10.72
CA GLU A 115 12.50 -3.41 -9.74
C GLU A 115 11.44 -3.51 -8.63
N LEU A 116 10.17 -3.76 -8.97
CA LEU A 116 9.12 -3.99 -7.98
C LEU A 116 9.50 -5.16 -7.06
N LYS A 117 9.98 -6.28 -7.63
CA LYS A 117 10.45 -7.43 -6.84
C LYS A 117 11.58 -7.04 -5.88
N GLN A 118 12.56 -6.28 -6.35
CA GLN A 118 13.67 -5.81 -5.51
C GLN A 118 13.18 -4.94 -4.35
N ARG A 119 12.20 -4.05 -4.60
CA ARG A 119 11.59 -3.23 -3.54
C ARG A 119 10.86 -4.09 -2.50
N ILE A 120 10.14 -5.14 -2.94
CA ILE A 120 9.50 -6.10 -2.04
C ILE A 120 10.54 -6.85 -1.19
N ASP A 121 11.59 -7.37 -1.83
CA ASP A 121 12.67 -8.09 -1.13
C ASP A 121 13.39 -7.19 -0.11
N GLN A 122 13.62 -5.92 -0.45
CA GLN A 122 14.16 -4.91 0.48
C GLN A 122 13.20 -4.63 1.63
N GLY A 123 11.88 -4.59 1.36
CA GLY A 123 10.86 -4.44 2.38
C GLY A 123 10.89 -5.59 3.39
N TYR A 124 10.92 -6.83 2.93
CA TYR A 124 11.04 -8.00 3.81
C TYR A 124 12.36 -8.00 4.59
N LYS A 125 13.45 -7.60 3.94
CA LYS A 125 14.73 -7.46 4.62
C LYS A 125 14.67 -6.41 5.72
N ALA A 126 14.08 -5.26 5.44
CA ALA A 126 13.94 -4.19 6.42
C ALA A 126 13.07 -4.61 7.62
N VAL A 127 11.99 -5.38 7.40
CA VAL A 127 11.19 -5.96 8.49
C VAL A 127 12.03 -6.93 9.33
N LYS A 128 12.83 -7.79 8.67
CA LYS A 128 13.69 -8.77 9.36
C LYS A 128 14.81 -8.10 10.15
N ASP A 129 15.36 -7.01 9.62
CA ASP A 129 16.46 -6.25 10.26
C ASP A 129 15.94 -5.22 11.30
N ALA A 130 14.62 -4.99 11.36
CA ALA A 130 14.01 -4.10 12.33
C ALA A 130 14.12 -4.66 13.75
N ASP A 131 14.04 -3.75 14.74
CA ASP A 131 13.99 -4.15 16.14
C ASP A 131 12.82 -5.12 16.38
N PRO A 132 13.07 -6.33 16.89
CA PRO A 132 12.04 -7.33 17.13
C PRO A 132 10.89 -6.84 18.02
N GLN A 133 11.17 -5.92 18.97
CA GLN A 133 10.15 -5.34 19.84
C GLN A 133 9.21 -4.42 19.04
N ILE A 134 9.75 -3.62 18.13
CA ILE A 134 8.94 -2.75 17.25
C ILE A 134 8.04 -3.60 16.35
N VAL A 135 8.60 -4.64 15.73
CA VAL A 135 7.84 -5.58 14.89
C VAL A 135 6.74 -6.28 15.69
N ALA A 136 7.05 -6.74 16.91
CA ALA A 136 6.08 -7.36 17.81
C ALA A 136 4.95 -6.40 18.17
N GLU A 137 5.25 -5.13 18.49
CA GLU A 137 4.25 -4.11 18.81
C GLU A 137 3.42 -3.72 17.57
N MET A 138 4.00 -3.63 16.37
CA MET A 138 3.26 -3.44 15.13
C MET A 138 2.22 -4.54 14.91
N LYS A 139 2.64 -5.80 15.06
CA LYS A 139 1.75 -6.96 14.95
C LYS A 139 0.66 -6.93 16.02
N ARG A 140 1.01 -6.61 17.25
CA ARG A 140 0.07 -6.60 18.39
C ARG A 140 -0.95 -5.46 18.30
N LEU A 141 -0.51 -4.23 17.98
CA LEU A 141 -1.37 -3.04 17.95
C LEU A 141 -2.24 -2.98 16.70
N TYR A 142 -1.71 -3.35 15.56
CA TYR A 142 -2.32 -3.11 14.26
C TYR A 142 -2.63 -4.38 13.47
N MET A 143 -2.38 -5.57 14.03
CA MET A 143 -2.56 -6.88 13.38
C MET A 143 -1.89 -6.98 11.99
N VAL A 144 -0.81 -6.22 11.76
CA VAL A 144 -0.05 -6.26 10.52
C VAL A 144 0.86 -7.49 10.49
N ASP A 145 0.82 -8.22 9.39
CA ASP A 145 1.76 -9.30 9.11
C ASP A 145 3.03 -8.79 8.41
N ASP A 146 4.02 -9.68 8.20
CA ASP A 146 5.27 -9.31 7.56
C ASP A 146 5.07 -8.84 6.12
N ALA A 147 4.07 -9.36 5.41
CA ALA A 147 3.74 -8.95 4.06
C ALA A 147 3.17 -7.53 4.04
N SER A 148 2.32 -7.18 4.98
CA SER A 148 1.77 -5.83 5.16
C SER A 148 2.85 -4.82 5.53
N LEU A 149 3.80 -5.20 6.39
CA LEU A 149 4.98 -4.38 6.71
C LEU A 149 5.89 -4.20 5.49
N ALA A 150 6.15 -5.27 4.74
CA ALA A 150 6.97 -5.21 3.53
C ALA A 150 6.32 -4.32 2.45
N ALA A 151 5.01 -4.33 2.34
CA ALA A 151 4.26 -3.52 1.40
C ALA A 151 4.46 -2.02 1.57
N PHE A 152 4.72 -1.55 2.78
CA PHE A 152 5.12 -0.17 3.05
C PHE A 152 6.33 0.27 2.22
N PHE A 153 7.26 -0.64 2.00
CA PHE A 153 8.47 -0.36 1.23
C PHE A 153 8.26 -0.40 -0.28
N ILE A 154 7.14 -0.99 -0.75
CA ILE A 154 6.78 -1.02 -2.18
C ILE A 154 6.30 0.35 -2.65
N ASP A 155 5.52 1.02 -1.82
CA ASP A 155 4.98 2.34 -2.13
C ASP A 155 4.90 3.22 -0.88
N PRO A 156 6.01 3.92 -0.59
CA PRO A 156 6.08 4.81 0.56
C PRO A 156 5.02 5.92 0.54
N GLU A 157 4.61 6.40 -0.64
CA GLU A 157 3.66 7.52 -0.73
C GLU A 157 2.23 7.12 -0.37
N LYS A 158 1.80 5.91 -0.75
CA LYS A 158 0.45 5.41 -0.42
C LYS A 158 0.28 5.10 1.06
N SER A 159 1.36 4.73 1.73
CA SER A 159 1.36 4.26 3.12
C SER A 159 1.97 5.24 4.11
N LYS A 160 2.65 6.27 3.61
CA LYS A 160 3.56 7.12 4.36
C LYS A 160 2.97 7.68 5.65
N ASP A 161 1.81 8.30 5.58
CA ASP A 161 1.25 9.00 6.74
C ASP A 161 0.63 8.05 7.78
N ILE A 162 0.09 6.93 7.34
CA ILE A 162 -0.53 5.94 8.23
C ILE A 162 0.56 5.10 8.88
N VAL A 163 1.46 4.55 8.08
CA VAL A 163 2.49 3.64 8.58
C VAL A 163 3.58 4.36 9.38
N LEU A 164 3.92 5.61 9.05
CA LEU A 164 4.83 6.39 9.88
C LEU A 164 4.26 6.64 11.27
N ARG A 165 2.98 7.01 11.38
CA ARG A 165 2.33 7.16 12.68
C ARG A 165 2.26 5.85 13.45
N GLN A 166 1.90 4.76 12.77
CA GLN A 166 1.86 3.42 13.36
C GLN A 166 3.26 2.97 13.81
N ALA A 167 4.28 3.22 12.99
CA ALA A 167 5.66 2.89 13.37
C ALA A 167 6.15 3.73 14.56
N GLN A 168 5.82 5.01 14.62
CA GLN A 168 6.14 5.86 15.79
C GLN A 168 5.43 5.37 17.06
N ALA A 169 4.13 5.08 16.97
CA ALA A 169 3.36 4.53 18.08
C ALA A 169 3.92 3.16 18.54
N ALA A 170 4.27 2.29 17.60
CA ALA A 170 4.89 1.00 17.91
C ALA A 170 6.28 1.16 18.57
N GLN A 171 7.07 2.13 18.15
CA GLN A 171 8.36 2.46 18.81
C GLN A 171 8.15 2.93 20.25
N ILE A 172 7.16 3.78 20.50
CA ILE A 172 6.81 4.24 21.86
C ILE A 172 6.34 3.06 22.70
N ALA A 173 5.44 2.21 22.16
CA ALA A 173 4.95 1.01 22.86
C ALA A 173 6.08 0.01 23.16
N ALA A 174 7.03 -0.16 22.24
CA ALA A 174 8.21 -0.99 22.45
C ALA A 174 9.07 -0.45 23.62
N GLN A 175 9.26 0.87 23.73
CA GLN A 175 9.98 1.46 24.86
C GLN A 175 9.21 1.27 26.17
N ALA A 176 7.89 1.45 26.19
CA ALA A 176 7.08 1.20 27.37
C ALA A 176 7.20 -0.26 27.85
N GLN A 177 7.16 -1.22 26.92
CA GLN A 177 7.32 -2.63 27.25
C GLN A 177 8.73 -2.97 27.74
N THR A 178 9.76 -2.42 27.09
CA THR A 178 11.16 -2.73 27.41
C THR A 178 11.64 -2.06 28.69
N GLN A 179 11.23 -0.81 28.94
CA GLN A 179 11.73 -0.02 30.06
C GLN A 179 10.89 -0.20 31.35
N ALA A 180 9.57 -0.35 31.21
CA ALA A 180 8.64 -0.35 32.33
C ALA A 180 7.72 -1.59 32.39
N GLU A 181 7.92 -2.56 31.51
CA GLU A 181 7.03 -3.74 31.34
C GLU A 181 5.56 -3.38 31.10
N MET A 182 5.31 -2.15 30.59
CA MET A 182 3.98 -1.63 30.34
C MET A 182 3.54 -1.92 28.91
N ARG A 183 2.32 -2.47 28.75
CA ARG A 183 1.68 -2.67 27.45
C ARG A 183 0.73 -1.51 27.16
N LEU A 184 1.06 -0.67 26.20
CA LEU A 184 0.17 0.38 25.71
C LEU A 184 -0.87 -0.23 24.76
N SER A 185 -2.08 0.35 24.73
CA SER A 185 -3.05 0.14 23.66
C SER A 185 -2.65 0.96 22.41
N ALA A 186 -3.25 0.67 21.26
CA ALA A 186 -3.01 1.46 20.04
C ALA A 186 -3.36 2.95 20.26
N GLN A 187 -4.48 3.22 20.93
CA GLN A 187 -4.93 4.59 21.19
C GLN A 187 -3.98 5.36 22.10
N GLU A 188 -3.45 4.73 23.15
CA GLU A 188 -2.46 5.33 24.04
C GLU A 188 -1.15 5.64 23.29
N ALA A 189 -0.63 4.66 22.53
CA ALA A 189 0.61 4.82 21.78
C ALA A 189 0.50 5.87 20.65
N GLU A 190 -0.62 5.91 19.93
CA GLU A 190 -0.90 6.92 18.91
C GLU A 190 -1.11 8.30 19.53
N GLY A 191 -1.78 8.39 20.67
CA GLY A 191 -1.95 9.63 21.42
C GLY A 191 -0.61 10.27 21.79
N LEU A 192 0.33 9.47 22.28
CA LEU A 192 1.69 9.92 22.60
C LEU A 192 2.47 10.35 21.33
N ALA A 193 2.36 9.59 20.23
CA ALA A 193 2.96 9.94 18.95
C ALA A 193 2.39 11.26 18.39
N GLN A 194 1.08 11.49 18.52
CA GLN A 194 0.43 12.75 18.12
C GLN A 194 0.87 13.95 18.98
N GLN A 195 1.20 13.74 20.22
CA GLN A 195 1.79 14.76 21.11
C GLN A 195 3.27 15.05 20.77
N GLY A 196 3.83 14.38 19.77
CA GLY A 196 5.22 14.57 19.34
C GLY A 196 6.25 13.84 20.21
N ILE A 197 5.82 12.92 21.08
CA ILE A 197 6.74 12.09 21.86
C ILE A 197 7.56 11.20 20.94
N THR A 198 8.86 11.33 21.02
CA THR A 198 9.81 10.51 20.28
C THR A 198 10.12 9.21 21.01
N SER A 199 10.64 8.21 20.29
CA SER A 199 11.12 6.96 20.90
C SER A 199 12.21 7.20 21.98
N ALA A 200 13.06 8.21 21.80
CA ALA A 200 14.08 8.59 22.78
C ALA A 200 13.48 9.15 24.07
N GLN A 201 12.50 10.04 23.94
CA GLN A 201 11.76 10.59 25.10
C GLN A 201 10.96 9.50 25.81
N ALA A 202 10.29 8.62 25.04
CA ALA A 202 9.58 7.47 25.61
C ALA A 202 10.52 6.55 26.39
N ARG A 203 11.70 6.26 25.84
CA ARG A 203 12.72 5.47 26.54
C ARG A 203 13.13 6.10 27.85
N GLN A 204 13.40 7.40 27.86
CA GLN A 204 13.81 8.14 29.07
C GLN A 204 12.68 8.19 30.12
N GLY A 205 11.45 8.54 29.68
CA GLY A 205 10.30 8.66 30.57
C GLY A 205 9.91 7.32 31.21
N PHE A 206 9.76 6.27 30.41
CA PHE A 206 9.43 4.94 30.94
C PHE A 206 10.57 4.33 31.78
N GLY A 207 11.83 4.63 31.45
CA GLY A 207 12.98 4.26 32.30
C GLY A 207 12.94 4.95 33.67
N SER A 208 12.61 6.25 33.71
CA SER A 208 12.44 6.99 34.95
C SER A 208 11.27 6.45 35.77
N LEU A 209 10.16 6.11 35.11
CA LEU A 209 8.99 5.52 35.78
C LEU A 209 9.35 4.18 36.43
N SER A 210 10.09 3.31 35.74
CA SER A 210 10.52 2.02 36.27
C SER A 210 11.40 2.19 37.49
N ALA A 211 12.39 3.11 37.45
CA ALA A 211 13.27 3.39 38.57
C ALA A 211 12.52 3.97 39.76
N SER A 212 11.51 4.81 39.51
CA SER A 212 10.68 5.38 40.59
C SER A 212 9.78 4.30 41.22
N ARG A 213 9.26 3.37 40.43
CA ARG A 213 8.40 2.29 40.93
C ARG A 213 9.10 1.39 41.94
N GLU A 214 10.35 1.03 41.69
CA GLU A 214 11.16 0.27 42.64
C GLU A 214 11.34 1.01 43.99
N LEU A 215 11.40 2.35 43.96
CA LEU A 215 11.50 3.16 45.17
C LEU A 215 10.16 3.27 45.94
N PHE A 216 9.04 3.29 45.22
CA PHE A 216 7.71 3.43 45.82
C PHE A 216 7.09 2.10 46.27
N GLU A 217 7.39 0.98 45.65
CA GLU A 217 6.94 -0.35 46.13
C GLU A 217 7.49 -0.69 47.53
N THR A 218 8.58 -0.07 47.93
CA THR A 218 9.15 -0.22 49.29
C THR A 218 8.53 0.72 50.32
N THR A 219 7.73 1.73 49.92
CA THR A 219 7.32 2.82 50.82
C THR A 219 5.81 2.97 51.02
N MET A 220 4.97 2.33 50.21
CA MET A 220 3.53 2.61 50.16
C MET A 220 2.62 1.36 50.39
N ALA A 221 2.47 1.06 51.68
CA ALA A 221 1.28 0.36 52.12
C ALA A 221 0.27 1.42 52.63
N GLY A 222 -0.48 2.10 51.74
CA GLY A 222 -1.58 2.93 52.24
C GLY A 222 -1.98 4.22 51.50
N GLU A 223 -1.63 4.48 50.26
CA GLU A 223 -2.12 5.66 49.55
C GLU A 223 -2.68 5.31 48.13
N GLU A 224 -3.62 6.19 47.69
CA GLU A 224 -4.47 6.00 46.50
C GLU A 224 -3.70 5.51 45.28
N GLU A 225 -4.30 4.49 44.57
CA GLU A 225 -3.81 4.02 43.29
C GLU A 225 -3.79 5.16 42.28
N ILE A 226 -2.56 5.64 41.93
CA ILE A 226 -2.36 6.52 40.78
C ILE A 226 -2.87 5.81 39.52
N THR A 227 -3.79 6.45 38.81
CA THR A 227 -4.36 5.85 37.59
C THR A 227 -3.26 5.62 36.56
N ARG A 228 -3.44 4.56 35.75
CA ARG A 228 -2.51 4.25 34.65
C ARG A 228 -2.24 5.43 33.72
N GLN A 229 -3.24 6.29 33.52
CA GLN A 229 -3.12 7.46 32.66
C GLN A 229 -2.25 8.55 33.29
N GLU A 230 -2.33 8.73 34.59
CA GLU A 230 -1.47 9.65 35.35
C GLU A 230 -0.02 9.15 35.36
N GLN A 231 0.21 7.83 35.45
CA GLN A 231 1.54 7.23 35.34
C GLN A 231 2.19 7.51 33.99
N ILE A 232 1.44 7.31 32.88
CA ILE A 232 1.92 7.57 31.52
C ILE A 232 2.21 9.07 31.33
N SER A 233 1.30 9.95 31.76
CA SER A 233 1.45 11.39 31.65
C SER A 233 2.62 11.93 32.48
N GLY A 234 2.78 11.43 33.69
CA GLY A 234 3.88 11.82 34.57
C GLY A 234 5.26 11.35 34.10
N ALA A 235 5.32 10.24 33.34
CA ALA A 235 6.57 9.72 32.80
C ALA A 235 7.09 10.52 31.60
N LEU A 236 6.19 11.19 30.87
CA LEU A 236 6.47 11.79 29.57
C LEU A 236 6.23 13.31 29.52
N GLY A 237 5.78 13.92 30.63
CA GLY A 237 5.48 15.35 30.81
C GLY A 237 6.67 16.26 31.09
#